data_44057c1e7c349cf45d26def78a1edbed
#
_entry.id   44057c1e7c349cf45d26def78a1edbed
#
_cell.length_a   1.000
_cell.length_b   1.000
_cell.length_c   1.000
_cell.angle_alpha   90.00
_cell.angle_beta   90.00
_cell.angle_gamma   90.00
#
_symmetry.space_group_name_H-M   'P 1'
#
loop_
_entity.id
_entity.type
_entity.pdbx_description
1 polymer ?
#
loop_
_entity_poly.entity_id
_entity_poly.type
_entity_poly.pdbx_seq_one_letter_code
_entity_poly.pdbx_strand_id
1 'polypeptide(L)' 'SLCVHCKSQGRFTASTVVDHIIPHRGDPHLMWDESNWQALCKSCHDRKTWTEDRNPVYRY' A
#
# COMPACT_ATOMS: atom_id res chain seq x y z
N SER A 1 4.05 0.98 13.31
CA SER A 1 3.69 2.19 12.58
C SER A 1 2.20 2.24 12.30
N LEU A 2 1.69 3.40 11.91
CA LEU A 2 0.28 3.62 11.68
C LEU A 2 -0.05 3.56 10.19
N CYS A 3 -1.28 3.12 9.89
CA CYS A 3 -1.80 3.15 8.53
C CYS A 3 -1.90 4.61 8.05
N VAL A 4 -1.23 4.94 6.96
CA VAL A 4 -1.19 6.33 6.48
C VAL A 4 -2.55 6.81 5.99
N HIS A 5 -3.36 5.92 5.42
CA HIS A 5 -4.70 6.29 4.97
C HIS A 5 -5.65 6.57 6.14
N CYS A 6 -5.62 5.71 7.16
CA CYS A 6 -6.43 5.95 8.36
C CYS A 6 -6.00 7.23 9.06
N LYS A 7 -4.69 7.45 9.16
CA LYS A 7 -4.16 8.65 9.79
C LYS A 7 -4.64 9.92 9.08
N SER A 8 -4.69 9.91 7.77
CA SER A 8 -5.17 11.05 6.98
C SER A 8 -6.64 11.38 7.26
N GLN A 9 -7.39 10.40 7.78
CA GLN A 9 -8.80 10.56 8.15
C GLN A 9 -9.01 10.75 9.64
N GLY A 10 -7.94 10.99 10.39
CA GLY A 10 -8.00 11.19 11.83
C GLY A 10 -8.13 9.91 12.64
N ARG A 11 -7.87 8.75 12.07
CA ARG A 11 -7.91 7.46 12.76
C ARG A 11 -6.49 6.93 12.94
N PHE A 12 -6.22 6.38 14.11
CA PHE A 12 -4.89 5.86 14.44
C PHE A 12 -4.95 4.33 14.47
N THR A 13 -4.90 3.74 13.30
CA THR A 13 -4.97 2.29 13.11
C THR A 13 -3.57 1.75 12.85
N ALA A 14 -3.19 0.69 13.55
CA ALA A 14 -1.90 0.05 13.34
C ALA A 14 -1.80 -0.49 11.92
N SER A 15 -0.65 -0.28 11.28
CA SER A 15 -0.40 -0.85 9.97
C SER A 15 0.01 -2.31 10.11
N THR A 16 -0.36 -3.14 9.15
CA THR A 16 0.01 -4.54 9.09
C THR A 16 0.66 -4.93 7.78
N VAL A 17 0.64 -4.02 6.80
CA VAL A 17 1.11 -4.29 5.44
C VAL A 17 1.99 -3.15 4.96
N VAL A 18 3.05 -3.46 4.24
CA VAL A 18 3.79 -2.48 3.45
C VAL A 18 3.26 -2.54 2.03
N ASP A 19 2.85 -1.40 1.50
CA ASP A 19 2.24 -1.29 0.19
C ASP A 19 3.04 -0.33 -0.68
N HIS A 20 2.91 -0.46 -1.99
CA HIS A 20 3.52 0.47 -2.94
C HIS A 20 2.50 1.54 -3.31
N ILE A 21 2.93 2.82 -3.22
CA ILE A 21 2.05 3.95 -3.57
C ILE A 21 1.68 3.84 -5.05
N ILE A 22 2.68 3.65 -5.90
CA ILE A 22 2.48 3.34 -7.32
C ILE A 22 2.75 1.86 -7.48
N PRO A 23 1.79 1.06 -7.99
CA PRO A 23 2.01 -0.37 -8.19
C PRO A 23 3.24 -0.62 -9.06
N HIS A 24 4.14 -1.49 -8.59
CA HIS A 24 5.40 -1.71 -9.29
C HIS A 24 5.24 -2.48 -10.61
N ARG A 25 4.24 -3.35 -10.70
CA ARG A 25 3.94 -4.14 -11.92
C ARG A 25 5.16 -4.80 -12.52
N GLY A 26 6.06 -5.28 -11.66
CA GLY A 26 7.30 -5.93 -12.07
C GLY A 26 8.47 -4.98 -12.33
N ASP A 27 8.26 -3.67 -12.20
CA ASP A 27 9.32 -2.67 -12.36
C ASP A 27 10.20 -2.62 -11.10
N PRO A 28 11.49 -3.02 -11.20
CA PRO A 28 12.35 -3.05 -10.02
C PRO A 28 12.61 -1.65 -9.42
N HIS A 29 12.56 -0.60 -10.22
CA HIS A 29 12.73 0.76 -9.71
C HIS A 29 11.59 1.13 -8.77
N LEU A 30 10.36 0.80 -9.14
CA LEU A 30 9.19 1.05 -8.29
C LEU A 30 9.16 0.10 -7.11
N MET A 31 9.58 -1.15 -7.30
CA MET A 31 9.54 -2.18 -6.27
C MET A 31 10.48 -1.88 -5.12
N TRP A 32 11.69 -1.42 -5.41
CA TRP A 32 12.74 -1.25 -4.41
C TRP A 32 12.96 0.20 -3.97
N ASP A 33 12.18 1.14 -4.52
CA ASP A 33 12.23 2.54 -4.11
C ASP A 33 11.46 2.73 -2.81
N GLU A 34 12.16 2.90 -1.70
CA GLU A 34 11.54 3.02 -0.38
C GLU A 34 10.61 4.23 -0.29
N SER A 35 10.85 5.28 -1.08
CA SER A 35 9.96 6.44 -1.11
C SER A 35 8.62 6.11 -1.74
N ASN A 36 8.52 4.97 -2.44
CA ASN A 36 7.28 4.45 -3.00
C ASN A 36 6.55 3.49 -2.05
N TRP A 37 7.07 3.25 -0.86
CA TRP A 37 6.47 2.35 0.11
C TRP A 37 5.60 3.13 1.09
N GLN A 38 4.51 2.52 1.55
CA GLN A 38 3.67 3.10 2.57
C GLN A 38 3.13 2.01 3.49
N ALA A 39 2.84 2.39 4.73
CA ALA A 39 2.27 1.47 5.72
C ALA A 39 0.75 1.56 5.66
N LEU A 40 0.08 0.43 5.52
CA LEU A 40 -1.38 0.35 5.47
C LEU A 40 -1.88 -0.72 6.43
N CYS A 41 -3.10 -0.54 6.94
CA CYS A 41 -3.82 -1.62 7.57
C CYS A 41 -4.41 -2.52 6.48
N LYS A 42 -4.80 -3.75 6.86
CA LYS A 42 -5.31 -4.72 5.90
C LYS A 42 -6.49 -4.19 5.10
N SER A 43 -7.43 -3.51 5.78
CA SER A 43 -8.62 -2.97 5.11
C SER A 43 -8.27 -1.96 4.03
N CYS A 44 -7.37 -1.03 4.33
CA CYS A 44 -6.95 -0.02 3.36
C CYS A 44 -6.17 -0.64 2.22
N HIS A 45 -5.31 -1.60 2.51
CA HIS A 45 -4.55 -2.32 1.49
C HIS A 45 -5.49 -3.10 0.56
N ASP A 46 -6.44 -3.82 1.11
CA ASP A 46 -7.39 -4.59 0.32
C ASP A 46 -8.23 -3.68 -0.58
N ARG A 47 -8.68 -2.54 -0.04
CA ARG A 47 -9.44 -1.56 -0.82
C ARG A 47 -8.61 -1.01 -1.96
N LYS A 48 -7.36 -0.64 -1.70
CA LYS A 48 -6.47 -0.11 -2.72
C LYS A 48 -6.23 -1.13 -3.81
N THR A 49 -5.92 -2.36 -3.44
CA THR A 49 -5.71 -3.45 -4.40
C THR A 49 -6.94 -3.66 -5.27
N TRP A 50 -8.12 -3.63 -4.65
CA TRP A 50 -9.38 -3.85 -5.34
C TRP A 50 -9.68 -2.74 -6.35
N THR A 51 -9.38 -1.48 -6.02
CA THR A 51 -9.73 -0.34 -6.86
C THR A 51 -8.66 0.04 -7.86
N GLU A 52 -7.39 -0.16 -7.54
CA GLU A 52 -6.28 0.33 -8.36
C GLU A 52 -5.52 -0.79 -9.06
N ASP A 53 -5.37 -1.94 -8.41
CA ASP A 53 -4.59 -3.04 -8.96
C ASP A 53 -5.34 -4.35 -8.72
N ARG A 54 -6.03 -4.82 -9.75
CA ARG A 54 -6.81 -6.04 -9.68
C ARG A 54 -6.00 -7.28 -10.08
N ASN A 55 -4.77 -7.08 -10.50
CA ASN A 55 -3.90 -8.19 -10.90
C ASN A 55 -3.10 -8.66 -9.69
N PRO A 56 -3.41 -9.85 -9.13
CA PRO A 56 -2.74 -10.33 -7.92
C PRO A 56 -1.25 -10.58 -8.10
N VAL A 57 -0.77 -10.74 -9.33
CA VAL A 57 0.64 -10.98 -9.62
C VAL A 57 1.49 -9.77 -9.22
N TYR A 58 0.91 -8.58 -9.30
CA TYR A 58 1.65 -7.33 -9.06
C TYR A 58 1.32 -6.68 -7.72
N ARG A 59 0.80 -7.45 -6.78
CA ARG A 59 0.59 -6.96 -5.43
C ARG A 59 1.94 -6.71 -4.79
N TYR A 60 2.14 -5.54 -4.28
CA TYR A 60 3.41 -5.07 -3.73
C TYR A 60 4.57 -5.32 -4.65
#